data_ab201e5c270cdc4cdfce195154590b30
#
_entry.id   ab201e5c270cdc4cdfce195154590b30
#
_cell.length_a   1.000
_cell.length_b   1.000
_cell.length_c   1.000
_cell.angle_alpha   90.00
_cell.angle_beta   90.00
_cell.angle_gamma   90.00
#
_symmetry.space_group_name_H-M   'P 1'
#
loop_
_entity.id
_entity.type
_entity.pdbx_description
1 polymer ?
#
loop_
_entity_poly.entity_id
_entity_poly.type
_entity_poly.pdbx_seq_one_letter_code
_entity_poly.pdbx_strand_id
1 'polypeptide(L)'
;MSNATQSLAGTRITSLLDANSFVEIGKSVTARATDFNLTETKAPSDGVITGYGVIDGNLVYVYSQDASVLNGTVGEMHARKITALYDLAMKTGAPVIGLVDCAGMRLQEATDALEAFGSIYLKQTLASGMILQTLLSITLKSKSK
;
A
#
# COMPACT_ATOMS: atom_id res chain seq x y z
N MET A 1 -4.71 4.89 19.80
CA MET A 1 -4.56 3.81 18.78
C MET A 1 -5.11 4.33 17.47
N SER A 2 -4.40 4.20 16.38
CA SER A 2 -4.77 4.84 15.11
C SER A 2 -5.84 4.05 14.37
N ASN A 3 -6.78 4.76 13.72
CA ASN A 3 -7.86 4.18 12.92
C ASN A 3 -7.36 3.26 11.77
N ALA A 4 -6.13 3.42 11.31
CA ALA A 4 -5.55 2.60 10.24
C ALA A 4 -5.36 1.13 10.64
N THR A 5 -5.00 0.85 11.88
CA THR A 5 -4.84 -0.53 12.39
C THR A 5 -6.17 -1.27 12.55
N GLN A 6 -7.30 -0.54 12.57
CA GLN A 6 -8.64 -1.12 12.67
C GLN A 6 -9.27 -1.41 11.29
N SER A 7 -8.64 -0.96 10.19
CA SER A 7 -9.10 -1.29 8.84
C SER A 7 -8.81 -2.75 8.49
N LEU A 8 -9.50 -3.28 7.48
CA LEU A 8 -9.26 -4.62 6.98
C LEU A 8 -7.81 -4.79 6.49
N ALA A 9 -7.26 -3.74 5.85
CA ALA A 9 -5.87 -3.72 5.42
C ALA A 9 -4.88 -3.79 6.60
N GLY A 10 -5.14 -3.04 7.68
CA GLY A 10 -4.35 -3.11 8.91
C GLY A 10 -4.42 -4.46 9.61
N THR A 11 -5.62 -5.07 9.68
CA THR A 11 -5.81 -6.40 10.25
C THR A 11 -5.02 -7.46 9.49
N ARG A 12 -4.96 -7.38 8.15
CA ARG A 12 -4.16 -8.29 7.32
C ARG A 12 -2.67 -8.20 7.66
N ILE A 13 -2.14 -6.98 7.82
CA ILE A 13 -0.73 -6.77 8.19
C ILE A 13 -0.44 -7.34 9.58
N THR A 14 -1.27 -7.04 10.58
CA THR A 14 -1.05 -7.52 11.95
C THR A 14 -1.21 -9.03 12.10
N SER A 15 -1.99 -9.66 11.22
CA SER A 15 -2.11 -11.14 11.18
C SER A 15 -0.92 -11.81 10.50
N LEU A 16 -0.18 -11.08 9.66
CA LEU A 16 0.98 -11.60 8.94
C LEU A 16 2.28 -11.50 9.74
N LEU A 17 2.41 -10.44 10.54
CA LEU A 17 3.63 -10.11 11.26
C LEU A 17 3.62 -10.65 12.69
N ASP A 18 4.80 -10.77 13.29
CA ASP A 18 4.95 -11.09 14.70
C ASP A 18 4.23 -10.05 15.59
N ALA A 19 3.72 -10.48 16.72
CA ALA A 19 2.90 -9.65 17.59
C ALA A 19 3.63 -8.35 17.98
N ASN A 20 2.94 -7.22 17.81
CA ASN A 20 3.42 -5.87 18.13
C ASN A 20 4.69 -5.42 17.38
N SER A 21 5.08 -6.08 16.30
CA SER A 21 6.28 -5.72 15.52
C SER A 21 6.03 -4.65 14.46
N PHE A 22 4.77 -4.38 14.09
CA PHE A 22 4.44 -3.48 12.99
C PHE A 22 4.69 -2.00 13.32
N VAL A 23 5.46 -1.34 12.46
CA VAL A 23 5.70 0.11 12.47
C VAL A 23 5.21 0.70 11.15
N GLU A 24 4.18 1.56 11.22
CA GLU A 24 3.60 2.22 10.05
C GLU A 24 4.47 3.38 9.56
N ILE A 25 4.68 3.46 8.24
CA ILE A 25 5.39 4.54 7.54
C ILE A 25 4.36 5.35 6.73
N GLY A 26 4.51 6.68 6.71
CA GLY A 26 3.66 7.56 5.90
C GLY A 26 2.21 7.65 6.37
N LYS A 27 1.95 7.48 7.65
CA LYS A 27 0.62 7.52 8.27
C LYS A 27 -0.13 8.82 8.03
N SER A 28 0.57 9.95 7.95
CA SER A 28 -0.02 11.28 7.77
C SER A 28 -0.28 11.64 6.31
N VAL A 29 0.10 10.77 5.36
CA VAL A 29 -0.11 11.01 3.93
C VAL A 29 -1.54 10.66 3.57
N THR A 30 -2.25 11.63 2.97
CA THR A 30 -3.62 11.48 2.45
C THR A 30 -3.63 11.70 0.94
N ALA A 31 -4.74 11.34 0.27
CA ALA A 31 -4.92 11.60 -1.15
C ALA A 31 -4.75 13.08 -1.48
N ARG A 32 -4.18 13.39 -2.64
CA ARG A 32 -4.10 14.75 -3.16
C ARG A 32 -5.50 15.26 -3.54
N ALA A 33 -5.81 16.51 -3.19
CA ALA A 33 -6.99 17.18 -3.68
C ALA A 33 -6.83 17.46 -5.19
N THR A 34 -7.84 17.09 -5.97
CA THR A 34 -7.90 17.36 -7.40
C THR A 34 -9.17 18.15 -7.73
N ASP A 35 -9.25 18.70 -8.95
CA ASP A 35 -10.43 19.45 -9.44
C ASP A 35 -11.70 18.60 -9.53
N PHE A 36 -11.60 17.28 -9.35
CA PHE A 36 -12.71 16.33 -9.35
C PHE A 36 -13.30 16.05 -7.96
N ASN A 37 -13.29 17.01 -7.04
CA ASN A 37 -13.94 16.97 -5.72
C ASN A 37 -13.42 15.89 -4.75
N LEU A 38 -12.15 15.45 -4.88
CA LEU A 38 -11.55 14.56 -3.89
C LEU A 38 -11.40 15.20 -2.50
N THR A 39 -11.50 16.53 -2.40
CA THR A 39 -11.46 17.27 -1.13
C THR A 39 -12.60 16.91 -0.18
N GLU A 40 -13.76 16.50 -0.69
CA GLU A 40 -14.90 16.06 0.12
C GLU A 40 -14.78 14.60 0.55
N THR A 41 -13.92 13.81 -0.11
CA THR A 41 -13.74 12.41 0.19
C THR A 41 -12.58 12.23 1.16
N LYS A 42 -12.89 11.83 2.40
CA LYS A 42 -11.86 11.44 3.37
C LYS A 42 -11.18 10.15 2.89
N ALA A 43 -9.98 10.27 2.32
CA ALA A 43 -9.16 9.16 1.88
C ALA A 43 -7.97 8.95 2.84
N PRO A 44 -8.19 8.33 4.02
CA PRO A 44 -7.15 8.13 5.01
C PRO A 44 -6.04 7.24 4.44
N SER A 45 -4.79 7.63 4.66
CA SER A 45 -3.60 6.93 4.15
C SER A 45 -3.56 6.72 2.64
N ASP A 46 -4.41 7.43 1.88
CA ASP A 46 -4.62 7.28 0.44
C ASP A 46 -4.85 5.84 -0.03
N GLY A 47 -5.61 5.06 0.76
CA GLY A 47 -5.99 3.69 0.42
C GLY A 47 -4.87 2.66 0.48
N VAL A 48 -3.72 2.98 1.08
CA VAL A 48 -2.65 2.01 1.32
C VAL A 48 -1.96 2.23 2.67
N ILE A 49 -1.78 1.16 3.42
CA ILE A 49 -0.98 1.12 4.65
C ILE A 49 0.39 0.56 4.29
N THR A 50 1.43 1.28 4.63
CA THR A 50 2.82 0.88 4.39
C THR A 50 3.61 0.88 5.69
N GLY A 51 4.53 -0.06 5.83
CA GLY A 51 5.36 -0.14 7.03
C GLY A 51 6.35 -1.30 6.98
N TYR A 52 6.93 -1.59 8.12
CA TYR A 52 7.79 -2.73 8.30
C TYR A 52 7.45 -3.46 9.60
N GLY A 53 7.89 -4.67 9.70
CA GLY A 53 7.73 -5.50 10.88
C GLY A 53 8.65 -6.71 10.82
N VAL A 54 8.34 -7.69 11.61
CA VAL A 54 9.16 -8.89 11.75
C VAL A 54 8.31 -10.13 11.49
N ILE A 55 8.87 -11.12 10.81
CA ILE A 55 8.31 -12.47 10.67
C ILE A 55 9.40 -13.45 11.11
N ASP A 56 9.14 -14.24 12.16
CA ASP A 56 10.10 -15.19 12.75
C ASP A 56 11.47 -14.54 13.02
N GLY A 57 11.47 -13.31 13.56
CA GLY A 57 12.68 -12.57 13.88
C GLY A 57 13.36 -11.86 12.69
N ASN A 58 12.83 -11.97 11.46
CA ASN A 58 13.43 -11.37 10.27
C ASN A 58 12.66 -10.12 9.83
N LEU A 59 13.40 -9.03 9.53
CA LEU A 59 12.82 -7.79 9.04
C LEU A 59 12.16 -7.98 7.68
N VAL A 60 10.92 -7.50 7.55
CA VAL A 60 10.17 -7.44 6.30
C VAL A 60 9.50 -6.08 6.13
N TYR A 61 9.43 -5.61 4.89
CA TYR A 61 8.60 -4.47 4.53
C TYR A 61 7.27 -4.96 3.98
N VAL A 62 6.18 -4.29 4.34
CA VAL A 62 4.84 -4.69 3.96
C VAL A 62 4.00 -3.49 3.55
N TYR A 63 3.20 -3.66 2.50
CA TYR A 63 2.11 -2.76 2.19
C TYR A 63 0.82 -3.52 1.99
N SER A 64 -0.29 -2.91 2.36
CA SER A 64 -1.63 -3.47 2.20
C SER A 64 -2.57 -2.41 1.65
N GLN A 65 -3.20 -2.71 0.53
CA GLN A 65 -4.20 -1.84 -0.08
C GLN A 65 -5.55 -2.03 0.61
N ASP A 66 -6.27 -0.93 0.77
CA ASP A 66 -7.57 -0.87 1.44
C ASP A 66 -8.66 -0.55 0.42
N ALA A 67 -9.37 -1.57 -0.03
CA ALA A 67 -10.47 -1.41 -0.98
C ALA A 67 -11.65 -0.59 -0.42
N SER A 68 -11.74 -0.38 0.88
CA SER A 68 -12.76 0.49 1.49
C SER A 68 -12.50 1.97 1.22
N VAL A 69 -11.27 2.33 0.86
CA VAL A 69 -10.86 3.70 0.52
C VAL A 69 -10.73 3.80 -0.99
N LEU A 70 -11.63 4.55 -1.63
CA LEU A 70 -11.65 4.77 -3.09
C LEU A 70 -11.49 3.47 -3.90
N ASN A 71 -12.09 2.36 -3.43
CA ASN A 71 -11.96 1.00 -4.00
C ASN A 71 -10.50 0.50 -4.13
N GLY A 72 -9.59 0.98 -3.30
CA GLY A 72 -8.16 0.65 -3.37
C GLY A 72 -7.48 1.19 -4.64
N THR A 73 -8.11 2.14 -5.34
CA THR A 73 -7.54 2.69 -6.58
C THR A 73 -6.24 3.43 -6.31
N VAL A 74 -5.27 3.25 -7.20
CA VAL A 74 -3.94 3.85 -7.08
C VAL A 74 -3.96 5.27 -7.63
N GLY A 75 -3.64 6.23 -6.77
CA GLY A 75 -3.33 7.60 -7.10
C GLY A 75 -1.86 7.95 -6.82
N GLU A 76 -1.48 9.23 -7.01
CA GLU A 76 -0.10 9.68 -6.86
C GLU A 76 0.46 9.40 -5.46
N MET A 77 -0.24 9.81 -4.42
CA MET A 77 0.24 9.65 -3.03
C MET A 77 0.26 8.19 -2.60
N HIS A 78 -0.70 7.39 -3.04
CA HIS A 78 -0.73 5.95 -2.88
C HIS A 78 0.57 5.31 -3.44
N ALA A 79 0.92 5.63 -4.69
CA ALA A 79 2.12 5.11 -5.33
C ALA A 79 3.40 5.63 -4.66
N ARG A 80 3.47 6.89 -4.24
CA ARG A 80 4.62 7.44 -3.52
C ARG A 80 4.91 6.67 -2.23
N LYS A 81 3.89 6.26 -1.49
CA LYS A 81 4.07 5.45 -0.29
C LYS A 81 4.69 4.09 -0.63
N ILE A 82 4.18 3.41 -1.66
CA ILE A 82 4.70 2.11 -2.08
C ILE A 82 6.14 2.24 -2.60
N THR A 83 6.42 3.22 -3.46
CA THR A 83 7.77 3.42 -4.01
C THR A 83 8.80 3.77 -2.94
N ALA A 84 8.44 4.61 -1.96
CA ALA A 84 9.29 4.91 -0.82
C ALA A 84 9.59 3.67 0.04
N LEU A 85 8.59 2.78 0.21
CA LEU A 85 8.78 1.51 0.89
C LEU A 85 9.81 0.62 0.16
N TYR A 86 9.71 0.52 -1.17
CA TYR A 86 10.68 -0.23 -1.98
C TYR A 86 12.09 0.34 -1.86
N ASP A 87 12.24 1.67 -1.83
CA ASP A 87 13.55 2.32 -1.65
C ASP A 87 14.18 1.96 -0.30
N LEU A 88 13.40 1.91 0.77
CA LEU A 88 13.88 1.48 2.08
C LEU A 88 14.24 0.00 2.09
N ALA A 89 13.40 -0.85 1.50
CA ALA A 89 13.64 -2.28 1.41
C ALA A 89 14.92 -2.61 0.63
N MET A 90 15.14 -1.95 -0.52
CA MET A 90 16.38 -2.13 -1.31
C MET A 90 17.62 -1.66 -0.55
N LYS A 91 17.53 -0.59 0.24
CA LYS A 91 18.66 -0.11 1.06
C LYS A 91 19.04 -1.08 2.17
N THR A 92 18.07 -1.77 2.75
CA THR A 92 18.28 -2.71 3.85
C THR A 92 18.48 -4.15 3.39
N GLY A 93 18.19 -4.46 2.13
CA GLY A 93 18.21 -5.83 1.61
C GLY A 93 17.09 -6.71 2.13
N ALA A 94 16.05 -6.12 2.76
CA ALA A 94 14.93 -6.86 3.33
C ALA A 94 13.83 -7.13 2.29
N PRO A 95 13.09 -8.26 2.42
CA PRO A 95 12.01 -8.59 1.49
C PRO A 95 10.82 -7.63 1.59
N VAL A 96 10.06 -7.54 0.50
CA VAL A 96 8.78 -6.81 0.42
C VAL A 96 7.63 -7.76 0.22
N ILE A 97 6.57 -7.59 1.03
CA ILE A 97 5.31 -8.30 0.88
C ILE A 97 4.20 -7.31 0.55
N GLY A 98 3.58 -7.46 -0.60
CA GLY A 98 2.45 -6.65 -1.05
C GLY A 98 1.13 -7.40 -0.96
N LEU A 99 0.18 -6.87 -0.17
CA LEU A 99 -1.19 -7.35 -0.08
C LEU A 99 -2.07 -6.49 -0.98
N VAL A 100 -2.28 -6.98 -2.21
CA VAL A 100 -2.90 -6.23 -3.30
C VAL A 100 -4.41 -6.40 -3.29
N ASP A 101 -5.13 -5.30 -3.10
CA ASP A 101 -6.59 -5.22 -3.15
C ASP A 101 -6.97 -3.92 -3.87
N CYS A 102 -6.84 -3.94 -5.20
CA CYS A 102 -6.85 -2.75 -6.05
C CYS A 102 -7.85 -2.90 -7.20
N ALA A 103 -8.71 -1.89 -7.38
CA ALA A 103 -9.61 -1.82 -8.53
C ALA A 103 -8.95 -1.21 -9.79
N GLY A 104 -7.69 -0.82 -9.71
CA GLY A 104 -6.94 -0.25 -10.80
C GLY A 104 -6.51 1.21 -10.58
N MET A 105 -6.35 1.95 -11.68
CA MET A 105 -5.92 3.34 -11.68
C MET A 105 -7.04 4.27 -11.20
N ARG A 106 -6.68 5.30 -10.41
CA ARG A 106 -7.62 6.34 -9.97
C ARG A 106 -7.89 7.31 -11.10
N LEU A 107 -9.06 7.19 -11.74
CA LEU A 107 -9.43 8.00 -12.89
C LEU A 107 -9.53 9.50 -12.59
N GLN A 108 -9.83 9.87 -11.35
CA GLN A 108 -9.91 11.26 -10.91
C GLN A 108 -8.57 11.99 -10.92
N GLU A 109 -7.46 11.26 -10.91
CA GLU A 109 -6.10 11.80 -11.00
C GLU A 109 -5.49 11.65 -12.40
N ALA A 110 -6.23 11.07 -13.36
CA ALA A 110 -5.89 10.99 -14.78
C ALA A 110 -4.42 10.56 -15.06
N THR A 111 -3.65 11.43 -15.73
CA THR A 111 -2.25 11.17 -16.11
C THR A 111 -1.32 10.96 -14.90
N ASP A 112 -1.58 11.64 -13.78
CA ASP A 112 -0.77 11.50 -12.57
C ASP A 112 -0.93 10.08 -11.97
N ALA A 113 -2.12 9.50 -12.05
CA ALA A 113 -2.34 8.11 -11.65
C ALA A 113 -1.66 7.11 -12.58
N LEU A 114 -1.59 7.39 -13.89
CA LEU A 114 -0.88 6.55 -14.84
C LEU A 114 0.63 6.56 -14.59
N GLU A 115 1.21 7.74 -14.37
CA GLU A 115 2.62 7.88 -13.97
C GLU A 115 2.91 7.19 -12.63
N ALA A 116 1.99 7.31 -11.69
CA ALA A 116 2.04 6.64 -10.39
C ALA A 116 2.13 5.11 -10.53
N PHE A 117 1.29 4.52 -11.37
CA PHE A 117 1.36 3.10 -11.69
C PHE A 117 2.71 2.70 -12.30
N GLY A 118 3.17 3.49 -13.28
CA GLY A 118 4.47 3.28 -13.92
C GLY A 118 5.63 3.30 -12.92
N SER A 119 5.58 4.20 -11.93
CA SER A 119 6.59 4.30 -10.88
C SER A 119 6.64 3.07 -9.97
N ILE A 120 5.49 2.47 -9.64
CA ILE A 120 5.43 1.22 -8.88
C ILE A 120 6.09 0.09 -9.67
N TYR A 121 5.70 -0.09 -10.94
CA TYR A 121 6.28 -1.14 -11.79
C TYR A 121 7.78 -0.98 -11.98
N LEU A 122 8.26 0.25 -12.16
CA LEU A 122 9.69 0.54 -12.23
C LEU A 122 10.42 0.09 -10.97
N LYS A 123 9.89 0.44 -9.78
CA LYS A 123 10.51 0.02 -8.51
C LYS A 123 10.47 -1.49 -8.32
N GLN A 124 9.38 -2.15 -8.66
CA GLN A 124 9.29 -3.62 -8.62
C GLN A 124 10.31 -4.28 -9.56
N THR A 125 10.49 -3.74 -10.76
CA THR A 125 11.48 -4.22 -11.72
C THR A 125 12.90 -4.06 -11.20
N LEU A 126 13.25 -2.89 -10.67
CA LEU A 126 14.57 -2.63 -10.06
C LEU A 126 14.83 -3.53 -8.85
N ALA A 127 13.82 -3.72 -8.02
CA ALA A 127 13.92 -4.54 -6.81
C ALA A 127 14.05 -6.04 -7.12
N SER A 128 13.56 -6.52 -8.27
CA SER A 128 13.52 -7.95 -8.60
C SER A 128 14.91 -8.61 -8.67
N GLY A 129 15.95 -7.85 -8.93
CA GLY A 129 17.35 -8.32 -8.91
C GLY A 129 18.08 -8.11 -7.57
N MET A 130 17.43 -7.49 -6.58
CA MET A 130 18.07 -7.05 -5.33
C MET A 130 17.46 -7.69 -4.08
N ILE A 131 16.14 -7.83 -4.04
CA ILE A 131 15.40 -8.30 -2.87
C ILE A 131 14.30 -9.29 -3.27
N LEU A 132 13.87 -10.12 -2.31
CA LEU A 132 12.72 -10.99 -2.49
C LEU A 132 11.43 -10.16 -2.46
N GLN A 133 10.53 -10.43 -3.40
CA GLN A 133 9.21 -9.80 -3.49
C GLN A 133 8.12 -10.86 -3.53
N THR A 134 7.08 -10.66 -2.71
CA THR A 134 5.88 -11.50 -2.72
C THR A 134 4.66 -10.60 -2.87
N LEU A 135 3.88 -10.79 -3.92
CA LEU A 135 2.62 -10.07 -4.17
C LEU A 135 1.45 -11.05 -4.03
N LEU A 136 0.59 -10.78 -3.08
CA LEU A 136 -0.63 -11.54 -2.83
C LEU A 136 -1.84 -10.73 -3.26
N SER A 137 -2.53 -11.18 -4.30
CA SER A 137 -3.81 -10.59 -4.71
C SER A 137 -4.93 -11.10 -3.80
N ILE A 138 -5.68 -10.19 -3.21
CA ILE A 138 -6.79 -10.48 -2.32
C ILE A 138 -8.08 -10.21 -3.06
N THR A 139 -8.73 -11.27 -3.52
CA THR A 139 -10.05 -11.16 -4.15
C THR A 139 -11.13 -11.39 -3.09
N LEU A 140 -11.87 -10.35 -2.74
CA LEU A 140 -13.10 -10.52 -1.99
C LEU A 140 -14.12 -11.20 -2.90
N LYS A 141 -14.48 -12.46 -2.61
CA LYS A 141 -15.70 -13.03 -3.19
C LYS A 141 -16.87 -12.18 -2.73
N SER A 142 -17.45 -11.41 -3.64
CA SER A 142 -18.76 -10.81 -3.43
C SER A 142 -19.71 -11.94 -3.05
N LYS A 143 -20.25 -11.91 -1.83
CA LYS A 143 -21.42 -12.74 -1.51
C LYS A 143 -22.55 -12.17 -2.35
N SER A 144 -22.86 -12.79 -3.47
CA SER A 144 -24.13 -12.59 -4.15
C SER A 144 -25.24 -12.96 -3.17
N LYS A 145 -26.05 -11.97 -2.81
CA LYS A 145 -27.34 -12.19 -2.17
C LYS A 145 -28.33 -12.70 -3.21
#